data_91d720151ab811027ac6e4408a757244
#
_entry.id   91d720151ab811027ac6e4408a757244
#
_cell.length_a   1.000
_cell.length_b   1.000
_cell.length_c   1.000
_cell.angle_alpha   90.00
_cell.angle_beta   90.00
_cell.angle_gamma   90.00
#
_symmetry.space_group_name_H-M   'P 1'
#
loop_
_entity.id
_entity.type
_entity.pdbx_description
1 polymer ?
#
loop_
_entity_poly.entity_id
_entity_poly.type
_entity_poly.pdbx_seq_one_letter_code
_entity_poly.pdbx_strand_id
1 'polypeptide(L)'
;VRSIDGKDHDVQLYMEATPQWAVNTIDQEVTFEKTETPNLIYLKTGTIDQEVLAKTGDDVRIDWGYFYLAIPKKPGVSATIDEYYATKKAFMTTGNLPAGSQSISSDMREQMTVLAYTDPIGKVSKETVSGHLMIGYDDLYSIQYFQDNRMPYWKHDGKVDIHQAFEKGEASYEDLMRRCGSFDSSLMSETSAVGG
;
A
#
# COMPACT_ATOMS: atom_id res chain seq x y z
N VAL A 1 17.84 -0.34 -4.32
CA VAL A 1 18.47 -1.45 -5.07
C VAL A 1 19.83 -0.99 -5.57
N ARG A 2 20.85 -1.86 -5.52
CA ARG A 2 22.18 -1.63 -6.11
C ARG A 2 22.77 -2.96 -6.59
N SER A 3 23.62 -2.93 -7.59
CA SER A 3 24.39 -4.09 -8.04
C SER A 3 25.47 -4.45 -7.01
N ILE A 4 25.62 -5.73 -6.73
CA ILE A 4 26.65 -6.28 -5.83
C ILE A 4 27.77 -7.00 -6.58
N ASP A 5 27.56 -7.32 -7.86
CA ASP A 5 28.54 -8.02 -8.72
C ASP A 5 29.36 -7.04 -9.59
N GLY A 6 29.11 -5.75 -9.46
CA GLY A 6 29.78 -4.67 -10.19
C GLY A 6 29.36 -4.52 -11.64
N LYS A 7 28.32 -5.24 -12.09
CA LYS A 7 27.76 -5.13 -13.44
C LYS A 7 26.50 -4.28 -13.44
N ASP A 8 26.15 -3.81 -14.61
CA ASP A 8 24.87 -3.15 -14.84
C ASP A 8 23.77 -4.19 -15.08
N HIS A 9 22.60 -3.98 -14.45
CA HIS A 9 21.42 -4.81 -14.61
C HIS A 9 20.22 -3.93 -14.97
N ASP A 10 19.37 -4.42 -15.86
CA ASP A 10 18.08 -3.81 -16.12
C ASP A 10 17.05 -4.47 -15.18
N VAL A 11 16.46 -3.65 -14.30
CA VAL A 11 15.66 -4.15 -13.17
C VAL A 11 14.25 -3.59 -13.23
N GLN A 12 13.30 -4.50 -13.08
CA GLN A 12 11.89 -4.17 -12.88
C GLN A 12 11.40 -4.76 -11.58
N LEU A 13 10.71 -3.96 -10.78
CA LEU A 13 10.08 -4.39 -9.55
C LEU A 13 8.65 -4.87 -9.83
N TYR A 14 8.25 -5.94 -9.17
CA TYR A 14 6.86 -6.37 -9.04
C TYR A 14 6.49 -6.45 -7.56
N MET A 15 5.32 -5.94 -7.21
CA MET A 15 4.74 -6.11 -5.89
C MET A 15 3.24 -6.35 -6.00
N GLU A 16 2.71 -7.15 -5.11
CA GLU A 16 1.29 -7.42 -4.99
C GLU A 16 0.84 -7.40 -3.52
N ALA A 17 -0.45 -7.13 -3.33
CA ALA A 17 -1.15 -7.30 -2.06
C ALA A 17 -2.46 -8.04 -2.28
N THR A 18 -2.77 -8.97 -1.37
CA THR A 18 -4.04 -9.70 -1.36
C THR A 18 -5.08 -8.97 -0.51
N PRO A 19 -6.38 -9.20 -0.70
CA PRO A 19 -7.44 -8.60 0.12
C PRO A 19 -7.44 -9.08 1.57
N GLN A 20 -6.64 -10.08 1.91
CA GLN A 20 -6.49 -10.60 3.28
C GLN A 20 -6.07 -9.53 4.31
N TRP A 21 -5.54 -8.40 3.86
CA TRP A 21 -5.25 -7.24 4.71
C TRP A 21 -6.50 -6.51 5.22
N ALA A 22 -7.66 -6.76 4.61
CA ALA A 22 -8.90 -6.01 4.86
C ALA A 22 -10.07 -6.89 5.28
N VAL A 23 -9.83 -8.17 5.62
CA VAL A 23 -10.86 -9.12 6.03
C VAL A 23 -10.50 -9.79 7.36
N ASN A 24 -11.52 -10.27 8.04
CA ASN A 24 -11.35 -11.13 9.22
C ASN A 24 -11.22 -12.60 8.82
N THR A 25 -12.03 -13.05 7.86
CA THR A 25 -12.09 -14.44 7.39
C THR A 25 -12.11 -14.49 5.86
N ILE A 26 -11.67 -15.62 5.30
CA ILE A 26 -11.53 -15.81 3.85
C ILE A 26 -12.91 -15.91 3.12
N ASP A 27 -13.98 -16.11 3.84
CA ASP A 27 -15.34 -16.21 3.30
C ASP A 27 -16.05 -14.86 3.16
N GLN A 28 -15.41 -13.77 3.58
CA GLN A 28 -15.93 -12.42 3.35
C GLN A 28 -15.74 -12.01 1.89
N GLU A 29 -16.81 -11.53 1.27
CA GLU A 29 -16.74 -10.94 -0.06
C GLU A 29 -16.05 -9.59 -0.02
N VAL A 30 -15.21 -9.34 -1.00
CA VAL A 30 -14.37 -8.13 -1.09
C VAL A 30 -14.64 -7.36 -2.37
N THR A 31 -14.44 -6.05 -2.30
CA THR A 31 -14.47 -5.15 -3.44
C THR A 31 -13.08 -4.58 -3.71
N PHE A 32 -12.85 -4.25 -4.97
CA PHE A 32 -11.62 -3.65 -5.45
C PHE A 32 -11.94 -2.44 -6.31
N GLU A 33 -11.07 -1.44 -6.24
CA GLU A 33 -11.19 -0.24 -7.04
C GLU A 33 -9.81 0.30 -7.41
N LYS A 34 -9.64 0.72 -8.68
CA LYS A 34 -8.48 1.45 -9.14
C LYS A 34 -8.89 2.87 -9.52
N THR A 35 -8.25 3.85 -8.90
CA THR A 35 -8.43 5.27 -9.20
C THR A 35 -7.08 5.96 -9.40
N GLU A 36 -7.09 7.14 -9.99
CA GLU A 36 -5.86 7.87 -10.29
C GLU A 36 -6.03 9.37 -10.09
N THR A 37 -4.96 10.01 -9.63
CA THR A 37 -4.78 11.47 -9.66
C THR A 37 -3.63 11.81 -10.64
N PRO A 38 -3.29 13.08 -10.83
CA PRO A 38 -2.10 13.43 -11.60
C PRO A 38 -0.80 12.80 -11.07
N ASN A 39 -0.69 12.60 -9.75
CA ASN A 39 0.54 12.18 -9.08
C ASN A 39 0.56 10.71 -8.68
N LEU A 40 -0.60 10.12 -8.37
CA LEU A 40 -0.71 8.81 -7.75
C LEU A 40 -1.70 7.90 -8.47
N ILE A 41 -1.41 6.59 -8.44
CA ILE A 41 -2.37 5.51 -8.73
C ILE A 41 -2.76 4.90 -7.39
N TYR A 42 -4.05 4.72 -7.17
CA TYR A 42 -4.59 4.07 -5.98
C TYR A 42 -5.20 2.72 -6.35
N LEU A 43 -4.79 1.70 -5.62
CA LEU A 43 -5.45 0.39 -5.62
C LEU A 43 -6.04 0.20 -4.23
N LYS A 44 -7.33 -0.11 -4.17
CA LYS A 44 -8.12 -0.20 -2.94
C LYS A 44 -8.81 -1.54 -2.85
N THR A 45 -8.91 -2.10 -1.66
CA THR A 45 -9.74 -3.27 -1.36
C THR A 45 -10.33 -3.19 0.05
N GLY A 46 -11.47 -3.79 0.26
CA GLY A 46 -12.15 -3.92 1.55
C GLY A 46 -13.33 -4.87 1.44
N THR A 47 -13.92 -5.24 2.56
CA THR A 47 -15.15 -6.04 2.57
C THR A 47 -16.30 -5.29 1.91
N ILE A 48 -17.24 -6.02 1.30
CA ILE A 48 -18.50 -5.44 0.79
C ILE A 48 -19.35 -5.00 1.98
N ASP A 49 -19.49 -5.87 2.96
CA ASP A 49 -20.24 -5.59 4.19
C ASP A 49 -19.34 -4.88 5.20
N GLN A 50 -19.54 -3.59 5.34
CA GLN A 50 -18.76 -2.74 6.23
C GLN A 50 -19.35 -2.76 7.65
N GLU A 51 -19.05 -3.80 8.42
CA GLU A 51 -19.50 -3.98 9.81
C GLU A 51 -18.69 -3.12 10.80
N VAL A 52 -18.77 -1.80 10.63
CA VAL A 52 -17.98 -0.82 11.38
C VAL A 52 -18.21 -0.95 12.88
N LEU A 53 -17.16 -1.30 13.65
CA LEU A 53 -17.18 -1.45 15.11
C LEU A 53 -18.27 -2.42 15.63
N ALA A 54 -18.71 -3.36 14.79
CA ALA A 54 -19.85 -4.24 15.13
C ALA A 54 -19.47 -5.38 16.08
N LYS A 55 -18.17 -5.71 16.19
CA LYS A 55 -17.65 -6.81 17.00
C LYS A 55 -17.03 -6.32 18.29
N THR A 56 -17.12 -7.15 19.34
CA THR A 56 -16.50 -6.90 20.64
C THR A 56 -15.78 -8.16 21.11
N GLY A 57 -14.73 -8.02 21.92
CA GLY A 57 -13.97 -9.14 22.48
C GLY A 57 -12.46 -8.90 22.36
N ASP A 58 -11.68 -9.92 22.74
CA ASP A 58 -10.22 -9.83 22.82
C ASP A 58 -9.49 -10.21 21.51
N ASP A 59 -10.17 -10.89 20.58
CA ASP A 59 -9.60 -11.32 19.29
C ASP A 59 -10.41 -10.74 18.12
N VAL A 60 -10.59 -9.43 18.15
CA VAL A 60 -11.29 -8.71 17.09
C VAL A 60 -10.28 -8.21 16.06
N ARG A 61 -10.49 -8.62 14.82
CA ARG A 61 -9.77 -8.06 13.66
C ARG A 61 -10.63 -7.01 12.99
N ILE A 62 -9.99 -5.97 12.47
CA ILE A 62 -10.66 -4.95 11.67
C ILE A 62 -11.02 -5.56 10.32
N ASP A 63 -12.33 -5.67 10.05
CA ASP A 63 -12.89 -6.15 8.79
C ASP A 63 -13.86 -5.12 8.17
N TRP A 64 -13.67 -3.86 8.54
CA TRP A 64 -14.32 -2.69 7.96
C TRP A 64 -13.26 -1.69 7.51
N GLY A 65 -13.66 -0.75 6.66
CA GLY A 65 -12.72 0.18 6.04
C GLY A 65 -12.01 -0.44 4.83
N TYR A 66 -10.90 0.17 4.43
CA TYR A 66 -10.26 -0.15 3.16
C TYR A 66 -8.75 -0.12 3.27
N PHE A 67 -8.11 -1.13 2.71
CA PHE A 67 -6.68 -1.17 2.45
C PHE A 67 -6.36 -0.48 1.13
N TYR A 68 -5.27 0.29 1.11
CA TYR A 68 -4.81 1.01 -0.06
C TYR A 68 -3.33 0.77 -0.35
N LEU A 69 -3.02 0.65 -1.65
CA LEU A 69 -1.69 0.95 -2.19
C LEU A 69 -1.78 2.26 -2.95
N ALA A 70 -0.93 3.23 -2.60
CA ALA A 70 -0.79 4.49 -3.32
C ALA A 70 0.61 4.53 -3.96
N ILE A 71 0.63 4.58 -5.30
CA ILE A 71 1.80 4.34 -6.12
C ILE A 71 2.15 5.63 -6.86
N PRO A 72 3.35 6.21 -6.66
CA PRO A 72 3.80 7.38 -7.40
C PRO A 72 3.82 7.13 -8.91
N LYS A 73 3.22 8.05 -9.66
CA LYS A 73 3.20 7.98 -11.13
C LYS A 73 4.55 8.40 -11.70
N LYS A 74 5.14 7.52 -12.48
CA LYS A 74 6.31 7.80 -13.32
C LYS A 74 6.26 6.98 -14.61
N PRO A 75 7.05 7.34 -15.64
CA PRO A 75 7.05 6.60 -16.89
C PRO A 75 7.30 5.10 -16.69
N GLY A 76 6.43 4.28 -17.28
CA GLY A 76 6.53 2.82 -17.26
C GLY A 76 5.95 2.13 -16.03
N VAL A 77 5.56 2.85 -14.96
CA VAL A 77 4.80 2.28 -13.86
C VAL A 77 3.44 1.83 -14.35
N SER A 78 3.06 0.62 -13.98
CA SER A 78 1.75 0.04 -14.29
C SER A 78 1.14 -0.58 -13.04
N ALA A 79 -0.19 -0.54 -12.93
CA ALA A 79 -0.92 -1.11 -11.82
C ALA A 79 -2.20 -1.79 -12.30
N THR A 80 -2.56 -2.91 -11.67
CA THR A 80 -3.71 -3.73 -12.06
C THR A 80 -4.45 -4.30 -10.86
N ILE A 81 -5.71 -4.64 -11.09
CA ILE A 81 -6.53 -5.50 -10.25
C ILE A 81 -6.91 -6.70 -11.11
N ASP A 82 -6.39 -7.86 -10.79
CA ASP A 82 -6.62 -9.06 -11.59
C ASP A 82 -6.39 -10.34 -10.77
N GLU A 83 -6.63 -11.50 -11.39
CA GLU A 83 -6.42 -12.81 -10.77
C GLU A 83 -4.95 -13.03 -10.43
N TYR A 84 -4.72 -13.60 -9.25
CA TYR A 84 -3.41 -13.80 -8.64
C TYR A 84 -2.39 -14.53 -9.54
N TYR A 85 -2.76 -15.73 -10.05
CA TYR A 85 -1.83 -16.52 -10.87
C TYR A 85 -1.63 -15.95 -12.27
N ALA A 86 -2.70 -15.40 -12.87
CA ALA A 86 -2.62 -14.76 -14.18
C ALA A 86 -1.70 -13.55 -14.14
N THR A 87 -1.80 -12.73 -13.10
CA THR A 87 -0.97 -11.55 -12.89
C THR A 87 0.51 -11.90 -12.75
N LYS A 88 0.85 -12.87 -11.90
CA LYS A 88 2.23 -13.36 -11.75
C LYS A 88 2.79 -13.96 -13.03
N LYS A 89 1.99 -14.80 -13.70
CA LYS A 89 2.40 -15.45 -14.94
C LYS A 89 2.69 -14.43 -16.03
N ALA A 90 1.83 -13.41 -16.17
CA ALA A 90 2.03 -12.34 -17.15
C ALA A 90 3.35 -11.60 -16.88
N PHE A 91 3.57 -11.17 -15.64
CA PHE A 91 4.82 -10.50 -15.26
C PHE A 91 6.06 -11.38 -15.51
N MET A 92 6.05 -12.63 -15.07
CA MET A 92 7.20 -13.56 -15.23
C MET A 92 7.53 -13.87 -16.70
N THR A 93 6.52 -13.82 -17.60
CA THR A 93 6.70 -14.13 -19.03
C THR A 93 7.04 -12.93 -19.88
N THR A 94 6.48 -11.76 -19.55
CA THR A 94 6.53 -10.59 -20.43
C THR A 94 7.09 -9.33 -19.75
N GLY A 95 7.26 -9.35 -18.45
CA GLY A 95 7.55 -8.14 -17.64
C GLY A 95 6.37 -7.18 -17.50
N ASN A 96 5.19 -7.51 -18.01
CA ASN A 96 4.03 -6.63 -18.01
C ASN A 96 2.89 -7.20 -17.17
N LEU A 97 2.01 -6.31 -16.72
CA LEU A 97 0.77 -6.69 -16.06
C LEU A 97 -0.37 -6.84 -17.08
N PRO A 98 -1.37 -7.70 -16.80
CA PRO A 98 -2.61 -7.70 -17.58
C PRO A 98 -3.35 -6.37 -17.41
N ALA A 99 -4.27 -6.08 -18.33
CA ALA A 99 -5.06 -4.83 -18.28
C ALA A 99 -5.88 -4.72 -16.99
N GLY A 100 -6.40 -5.84 -16.50
CA GLY A 100 -7.15 -5.94 -15.27
C GLY A 100 -8.48 -5.19 -15.27
N SER A 101 -9.06 -5.07 -14.09
CA SER A 101 -10.35 -4.40 -13.86
C SER A 101 -10.14 -3.03 -13.22
N GLN A 102 -11.08 -2.10 -13.48
CA GLN A 102 -11.13 -0.81 -12.77
C GLN A 102 -11.88 -0.95 -11.45
N SER A 103 -12.90 -1.81 -11.41
CA SER A 103 -13.66 -2.15 -10.23
C SER A 103 -14.23 -3.57 -10.37
N ILE A 104 -14.14 -4.35 -9.32
CA ILE A 104 -14.64 -5.73 -9.27
C ILE A 104 -14.97 -6.11 -7.84
N SER A 105 -15.90 -7.05 -7.67
CA SER A 105 -16.12 -7.77 -6.41
C SER A 105 -15.72 -9.22 -6.58
N SER A 106 -15.21 -9.85 -5.52
CA SER A 106 -14.70 -11.21 -5.58
C SER A 106 -14.96 -11.96 -4.28
N ASP A 107 -15.30 -13.24 -4.40
CA ASP A 107 -15.19 -14.24 -3.33
C ASP A 107 -13.76 -14.85 -3.40
N MET A 108 -12.98 -14.67 -2.37
CA MET A 108 -11.59 -15.16 -2.32
C MET A 108 -11.47 -16.67 -2.39
N ARG A 109 -12.52 -17.41 -2.03
CA ARG A 109 -12.56 -18.89 -2.12
C ARG A 109 -12.69 -19.37 -3.55
N GLU A 110 -13.37 -18.59 -4.39
CA GLU A 110 -13.55 -18.90 -5.81
C GLU A 110 -12.36 -18.41 -6.64
N GLN A 111 -11.94 -17.17 -6.41
CA GLN A 111 -10.86 -16.55 -7.15
C GLN A 111 -10.12 -15.52 -6.30
N MET A 112 -8.84 -15.75 -6.05
CA MET A 112 -7.99 -14.76 -5.40
C MET A 112 -7.65 -13.64 -6.38
N THR A 113 -8.21 -12.46 -6.13
CA THR A 113 -7.88 -11.21 -6.84
C THR A 113 -6.83 -10.44 -6.07
N VAL A 114 -5.91 -9.78 -6.75
CA VAL A 114 -4.82 -9.01 -6.14
C VAL A 114 -4.77 -7.58 -6.65
N LEU A 115 -4.22 -6.73 -5.81
CA LEU A 115 -3.72 -5.41 -6.14
C LEU A 115 -2.25 -5.57 -6.50
N ALA A 116 -1.86 -5.31 -7.75
CA ALA A 116 -0.48 -5.47 -8.19
C ALA A 116 0.03 -4.25 -8.95
N TYR A 117 1.33 -3.98 -8.83
CA TYR A 117 1.99 -2.98 -9.64
C TYR A 117 3.39 -3.41 -10.07
N THR A 118 3.87 -2.79 -11.13
CA THR A 118 5.25 -2.88 -11.59
C THR A 118 5.90 -1.52 -11.66
N ASP A 119 7.18 -1.49 -11.34
CA ASP A 119 8.00 -0.30 -11.40
C ASP A 119 9.29 -0.61 -12.19
N PRO A 120 9.50 -0.02 -13.37
CA PRO A 120 10.75 -0.14 -14.09
C PRO A 120 11.81 0.71 -13.37
N ILE A 121 12.58 0.06 -12.50
CA ILE A 121 13.74 0.69 -11.83
C ILE A 121 14.78 1.12 -12.88
N GLY A 122 14.82 0.41 -14.03
CA GLY A 122 15.76 0.67 -15.11
C GLY A 122 17.16 0.15 -14.81
N LYS A 123 18.17 0.88 -15.26
CA LYS A 123 19.56 0.46 -15.12
C LYS A 123 20.05 0.64 -13.69
N VAL A 124 20.41 -0.46 -13.05
CA VAL A 124 20.99 -0.50 -11.70
C VAL A 124 22.46 -0.86 -11.80
N SER A 125 23.32 -0.03 -11.24
CA SER A 125 24.77 -0.18 -11.19
C SER A 125 25.25 -0.27 -9.73
N LYS A 126 26.49 0.19 -9.46
CA LYS A 126 27.01 0.30 -8.09
C LYS A 126 26.29 1.37 -7.27
N GLU A 127 25.77 2.39 -7.92
CA GLU A 127 25.01 3.45 -7.27
C GLU A 127 23.61 2.92 -6.85
N THR A 128 23.15 3.39 -5.70
CA THR A 128 21.83 3.00 -5.19
C THR A 128 20.73 3.74 -5.93
N VAL A 129 19.78 2.99 -6.46
CA VAL A 129 18.50 3.50 -6.96
C VAL A 129 17.44 3.25 -5.92
N SER A 130 16.68 4.27 -5.56
CA SER A 130 15.60 4.21 -4.56
C SER A 130 14.25 4.51 -5.20
N GLY A 131 13.22 3.95 -4.63
CA GLY A 131 11.82 4.23 -4.93
C GLY A 131 10.97 3.93 -3.70
N HIS A 132 9.74 4.39 -3.72
CA HIS A 132 8.79 4.13 -2.64
C HIS A 132 7.39 3.90 -3.18
N LEU A 133 6.56 3.35 -2.35
CA LEU A 133 5.11 3.34 -2.44
C LEU A 133 4.56 3.60 -1.04
N MET A 134 3.31 3.99 -0.95
CA MET A 134 2.64 4.18 0.33
C MET A 134 1.58 3.10 0.52
N ILE A 135 1.50 2.61 1.75
CA ILE A 135 0.47 1.67 2.19
C ILE A 135 -0.36 2.40 3.25
N GLY A 136 -1.66 2.31 3.16
CA GLY A 136 -2.55 2.88 4.15
C GLY A 136 -3.80 2.05 4.39
N TYR A 137 -4.38 2.24 5.56
CA TYR A 137 -5.66 1.67 5.92
C TYR A 137 -6.58 2.77 6.42
N ASP A 138 -7.75 2.90 5.80
CA ASP A 138 -8.81 3.79 6.27
C ASP A 138 -9.85 2.95 6.99
N ASP A 139 -9.81 2.95 8.30
CA ASP A 139 -10.71 2.20 9.17
C ASP A 139 -12.07 2.90 9.40
N LEU A 140 -12.33 4.00 8.69
CA LEU A 140 -13.54 4.83 8.79
C LEU A 140 -13.75 5.40 10.20
N TYR A 141 -13.92 4.53 11.19
CA TYR A 141 -13.95 4.81 12.62
C TYR A 141 -13.06 3.81 13.36
N SER A 142 -12.19 4.31 14.22
CA SER A 142 -11.20 3.49 14.93
C SER A 142 -11.73 2.90 16.23
N ILE A 143 -12.53 3.64 16.97
CA ILE A 143 -13.05 3.22 18.27
C ILE A 143 -14.46 3.76 18.52
N GLN A 144 -15.19 3.09 19.40
CA GLN A 144 -16.40 3.63 20.01
C GLN A 144 -16.09 4.06 21.46
N TYR A 145 -16.39 5.30 21.77
CA TYR A 145 -16.19 5.87 23.11
C TYR A 145 -17.47 6.53 23.61
N PHE A 146 -18.03 6.03 24.70
CA PHE A 146 -19.34 6.46 25.24
C PHE A 146 -20.44 6.55 24.15
N GLN A 147 -20.57 5.50 23.32
CA GLN A 147 -21.54 5.36 22.22
C GLN A 147 -21.27 6.30 21.03
N ASP A 148 -20.23 7.13 21.06
CA ASP A 148 -19.80 7.94 19.94
C ASP A 148 -18.70 7.22 19.17
N ASN A 149 -18.86 7.02 17.86
CA ASN A 149 -17.82 6.52 16.98
C ASN A 149 -16.79 7.62 16.72
N ARG A 150 -15.52 7.30 16.97
CA ARG A 150 -14.41 8.24 16.79
C ARG A 150 -13.58 7.86 15.56
N MET A 151 -13.36 8.86 14.70
CA MET A 151 -12.45 8.74 13.57
C MET A 151 -10.99 8.72 14.02
N PRO A 152 -10.07 8.13 13.24
CA PRO A 152 -8.65 8.22 13.51
C PRO A 152 -8.18 9.69 13.47
N TYR A 153 -7.19 10.01 14.30
CA TYR A 153 -6.71 11.38 14.48
C TYR A 153 -6.29 12.07 13.17
N TRP A 154 -5.69 11.31 12.24
CA TRP A 154 -5.23 11.83 10.96
C TRP A 154 -6.34 12.40 10.07
N LYS A 155 -7.59 11.99 10.28
CA LYS A 155 -8.75 12.51 9.54
C LYS A 155 -9.19 13.91 10.00
N HIS A 156 -8.68 14.40 11.14
CA HIS A 156 -9.05 15.72 11.68
C HIS A 156 -10.58 15.94 11.69
N ASP A 157 -11.33 15.02 12.28
CA ASP A 157 -12.80 15.03 12.32
C ASP A 157 -13.46 15.06 10.91
N GLY A 158 -12.90 14.28 9.97
CA GLY A 158 -13.42 14.14 8.60
C GLY A 158 -13.03 15.28 7.65
N LYS A 159 -12.12 16.15 8.06
CA LYS A 159 -11.61 17.24 7.18
C LYS A 159 -10.54 16.76 6.20
N VAL A 160 -9.94 15.59 6.46
CA VAL A 160 -8.92 14.96 5.62
C VAL A 160 -9.40 13.58 5.24
N ASP A 161 -9.43 13.26 3.97
CA ASP A 161 -9.63 11.92 3.45
C ASP A 161 -8.30 11.21 3.17
N ILE A 162 -8.37 9.92 2.87
CA ILE A 162 -7.18 9.09 2.65
C ILE A 162 -6.38 9.53 1.42
N HIS A 163 -7.02 10.00 0.36
CA HIS A 163 -6.34 10.49 -0.84
C HIS A 163 -5.56 11.77 -0.55
N GLN A 164 -6.17 12.71 0.19
CA GLN A 164 -5.49 13.92 0.65
C GLN A 164 -4.29 13.59 1.56
N ALA A 165 -4.42 12.56 2.42
CA ALA A 165 -3.32 12.11 3.26
C ALA A 165 -2.16 11.55 2.42
N PHE A 166 -2.45 10.73 1.40
CA PHE A 166 -1.44 10.19 0.49
C PHE A 166 -0.78 11.28 -0.38
N GLU A 167 -1.56 12.20 -0.96
CA GLU A 167 -1.01 13.31 -1.74
C GLU A 167 -0.08 14.20 -0.89
N LYS A 168 -0.44 14.45 0.36
CA LYS A 168 0.41 15.17 1.30
C LYS A 168 1.67 14.37 1.65
N GLY A 169 1.53 13.05 1.85
CA GLY A 169 2.64 12.14 2.10
C GLY A 169 3.65 12.17 0.96
N GLU A 170 3.17 12.04 -0.27
CA GLU A 170 3.99 12.11 -1.49
C GLU A 170 4.71 13.46 -1.60
N ALA A 171 3.98 14.56 -1.48
CA ALA A 171 4.56 15.90 -1.54
C ALA A 171 5.59 16.18 -0.44
N SER A 172 5.53 15.47 0.69
CA SER A 172 6.41 15.64 1.84
C SER A 172 7.51 14.58 1.91
N TYR A 173 7.57 13.62 0.98
CA TYR A 173 8.42 12.43 1.09
C TYR A 173 9.90 12.77 1.34
N GLU A 174 10.48 13.64 0.53
CA GLU A 174 11.89 14.03 0.65
C GLU A 174 12.20 14.71 2.00
N ASP A 175 11.29 15.58 2.49
CA ASP A 175 11.45 16.21 3.81
C ASP A 175 11.34 15.17 4.94
N LEU A 176 10.40 14.24 4.84
CA LEU A 176 10.24 13.15 5.80
C LEU A 176 11.49 12.27 5.85
N MET A 177 12.03 11.86 4.71
CA MET A 177 13.25 11.05 4.63
C MET A 177 14.46 11.79 5.24
N ARG A 178 14.60 13.07 4.96
CA ARG A 178 15.67 13.91 5.56
C ARG A 178 15.53 13.99 7.10
N ARG A 179 14.32 14.19 7.60
CA ARG A 179 14.04 14.26 9.04
C ARG A 179 14.29 12.93 9.73
N CYS A 180 13.85 11.82 9.13
CA CYS A 180 14.12 10.47 9.64
C CYS A 180 15.64 10.21 9.70
N GLY A 181 16.37 10.49 8.64
CA GLY A 181 17.82 10.32 8.62
C GLY A 181 18.55 11.18 9.66
N SER A 182 18.08 12.41 9.92
CA SER A 182 18.63 13.25 10.98
C SER A 182 18.36 12.67 12.37
N PHE A 183 17.14 12.17 12.61
CA PHE A 183 16.77 11.52 13.86
C PHE A 183 17.60 10.26 14.09
N ASP A 184 17.71 9.38 13.10
CA ASP A 184 18.49 8.14 13.17
C ASP A 184 19.98 8.44 13.48
N SER A 185 20.54 9.46 12.84
CA SER A 185 21.93 9.89 13.07
C SER A 185 22.15 10.38 14.49
N SER A 186 21.20 11.16 15.05
CA SER A 186 21.25 11.64 16.42
C SER A 186 21.15 10.47 17.41
N LEU A 187 20.20 9.57 17.20
CA LEU A 187 20.00 8.38 18.03
C LEU A 187 21.24 7.48 18.04
N MET A 188 21.83 7.22 16.88
CA MET A 188 23.05 6.43 16.76
C MET A 188 24.24 7.08 17.46
N SER A 189 24.36 8.39 17.35
CA SER A 189 25.41 9.14 18.05
C SER A 189 25.28 9.09 19.58
N GLU A 190 24.07 9.29 20.08
CA GLU A 190 23.77 9.25 21.52
C GLU A 190 23.97 7.83 22.09
N THR A 191 23.51 6.80 21.42
CA THR A 191 23.67 5.42 21.87
C THR A 191 25.13 4.97 21.85
N SER A 192 25.91 5.37 20.85
CA SER A 192 27.34 5.08 20.78
C SER A 192 28.14 5.79 21.89
N ALA A 193 27.67 6.93 22.38
CA ALA A 193 28.32 7.67 23.47
C ALA A 193 28.13 7.03 24.84
N VAL A 194 27.06 6.22 25.05
CA VAL A 194 26.71 5.66 26.36
C VAL A 194 26.88 4.14 26.49
N GLY A 195 27.21 3.43 25.43
CA GLY A 195 27.35 1.98 25.53
C GLY A 195 27.52 1.23 24.21
N GLY A 196 28.30 1.77 23.31
CA GLY A 196 28.67 1.08 22.06
C GLY A 196 29.50 -0.15 22.28
#